data_c9d973ebe298314f31184bf270383129
#
_entry.id   c9d973ebe298314f31184bf270383129
#
_cell.length_a   1.000
_cell.length_b   1.000
_cell.length_c   1.000
_cell.angle_alpha   90.00
_cell.angle_beta   90.00
_cell.angle_gamma   90.00
#
_symmetry.space_group_name_H-M   'P 1'
#
loop_
_entity.id
_entity.type
_entity.pdbx_description
1 polymer ?
#
loop_
_entity_poly.entity_id
_entity_poly.type
_entity_poly.pdbx_seq_one_letter_code
_entity_poly.pdbx_strand_id
1 'polypeptide(L)'
;MATTPYFPPLFAEDFGAFTPTVLSVATALAATAAVRDKAGGTALAERQLLRDSGLLTLAVPQAFGGQGAAWPLIFRMVRRLAQADSSLAHLFAFQQLQVASVLLFGSPAQQDRWLGATVGQNWFWGNAVNARDTRLQVTRTEGGWLLDGIKAFCSGAQDSDVLNVSVTTGPEPTDRLYLVLPTGRTGIQVNADWDNMGQRQTDSGTVEFRQVFAADHEVLGPPGAASSPRATLRNTIGQIILTEIYLGNAQGALIEAIDYTRTQAQPWVMAGVDRSVDDPLLQLRTGEMWATLRAAVALAEEANTAFQQAWEQGLDLNETQRGEVGMLVAAARTTAAKAALQITSQIFELMGARATTARYGFDRYWRNVRVHTLHDPLDYRSKEMGRWLFTAEPPNPYGYG
;
A
#
# COMPACT_ATOMS: atom_id res chain seq x y z
N MET A 1 3.15 42.62 7.31
CA MET A 1 3.59 41.26 6.96
C MET A 1 2.86 40.32 7.89
N ALA A 2 1.87 39.55 7.38
CA ALA A 2 1.23 38.50 8.17
C ALA A 2 2.26 37.40 8.39
N THR A 3 2.74 37.24 9.62
CA THR A 3 3.57 36.10 10.01
C THR A 3 2.75 34.85 9.78
N THR A 4 3.20 33.98 8.88
CA THR A 4 2.61 32.65 8.75
C THR A 4 2.63 32.01 10.13
N PRO A 5 1.46 31.69 10.73
CA PRO A 5 1.46 31.12 12.06
C PRO A 5 2.25 29.82 12.04
N TYR A 6 3.13 29.63 13.04
CA TYR A 6 3.86 28.39 13.24
C TYR A 6 2.86 27.22 13.34
N PHE A 7 2.94 26.30 12.41
CA PHE A 7 2.22 25.06 12.45
C PHE A 7 3.23 23.96 12.76
N PRO A 8 3.20 23.36 13.97
CA PRO A 8 4.13 22.30 14.28
C PRO A 8 3.99 21.18 13.25
N PRO A 9 5.08 20.63 12.71
CA PRO A 9 4.99 19.48 11.82
C PRO A 9 4.26 18.37 12.57
N LEU A 10 3.11 17.93 12.05
CA LEU A 10 2.29 16.90 12.69
C LEU A 10 3.05 15.58 12.77
N PHE A 11 4.01 15.37 11.85
CA PHE A 11 4.84 14.18 11.77
C PHE A 11 6.23 14.56 11.22
N ALA A 12 7.25 13.84 11.66
CA ALA A 12 8.60 14.04 11.13
C ALA A 12 8.65 13.69 9.64
N GLU A 13 9.21 14.60 8.84
CA GLU A 13 9.37 14.44 7.40
C GLU A 13 10.85 14.25 7.04
N ASP A 14 11.51 13.32 7.72
CA ASP A 14 12.91 12.97 7.43
C ASP A 14 12.97 11.59 6.76
N PHE A 15 13.42 11.59 5.52
CA PHE A 15 13.68 10.42 4.69
C PHE A 15 15.16 10.33 4.30
N GLY A 16 16.04 10.94 5.08
CA GLY A 16 17.48 11.01 4.79
C GLY A 16 17.74 11.69 3.44
N ALA A 17 18.61 11.11 2.63
CA ALA A 17 18.96 11.65 1.31
C ALA A 17 17.77 11.75 0.34
N PHE A 18 16.69 11.00 0.58
CA PHE A 18 15.48 11.01 -0.27
C PHE A 18 14.49 12.13 0.08
N THR A 19 14.69 12.86 1.17
CA THR A 19 13.74 13.88 1.63
C THR A 19 13.33 14.86 0.54
N PRO A 20 14.24 15.51 -0.23
CA PRO A 20 13.85 16.42 -1.28
C PRO A 20 12.98 15.79 -2.36
N THR A 21 13.34 14.57 -2.79
CA THR A 21 12.62 13.84 -3.83
C THR A 21 11.22 13.45 -3.38
N VAL A 22 11.08 12.86 -2.18
CA VAL A 22 9.78 12.43 -1.64
C VAL A 22 8.84 13.61 -1.46
N LEU A 23 9.34 14.74 -0.94
CA LEU A 23 8.53 15.95 -0.76
C LEU A 23 8.13 16.58 -2.09
N SER A 24 9.02 16.59 -3.09
CA SER A 24 8.70 17.07 -4.44
C SER A 24 7.61 16.23 -5.09
N VAL A 25 7.75 14.90 -5.07
CA VAL A 25 6.75 13.97 -5.62
C VAL A 25 5.42 14.14 -4.90
N ALA A 26 5.41 14.15 -3.56
CA ALA A 26 4.19 14.32 -2.79
C ALA A 26 3.47 15.65 -3.09
N THR A 27 4.23 16.74 -3.26
CA THR A 27 3.67 18.05 -3.62
C THR A 27 3.04 18.02 -5.01
N ALA A 28 3.70 17.42 -5.99
CA ALA A 28 3.17 17.28 -7.35
C ALA A 28 1.90 16.41 -7.38
N LEU A 29 1.88 15.31 -6.63
CA LEU A 29 0.69 14.45 -6.51
C LEU A 29 -0.49 15.19 -5.87
N ALA A 30 -0.25 15.94 -4.78
CA ALA A 30 -1.28 16.69 -4.06
C ALA A 30 -1.97 17.74 -4.95
N ALA A 31 -1.20 18.39 -5.83
CA ALA A 31 -1.70 19.47 -6.69
C ALA A 31 -2.88 19.05 -7.58
N THR A 32 -2.97 17.78 -7.95
CA THR A 32 -3.98 17.25 -8.89
C THR A 32 -4.86 16.15 -8.29
N ALA A 33 -4.58 15.69 -7.07
CA ALA A 33 -5.20 14.50 -6.47
C ALA A 33 -6.74 14.53 -6.48
N ALA A 34 -7.37 15.64 -6.08
CA ALA A 34 -8.84 15.75 -6.04
C ALA A 34 -9.48 15.70 -7.43
N VAL A 35 -8.85 16.34 -8.44
CA VAL A 35 -9.31 16.32 -9.82
C VAL A 35 -9.16 14.92 -10.43
N ARG A 36 -8.04 14.28 -10.19
CA ARG A 36 -7.76 12.93 -10.69
C ARG A 36 -8.61 11.87 -10.02
N ASP A 37 -8.85 11.97 -8.70
CA ASP A 37 -9.78 11.07 -8.00
C ASP A 37 -11.18 11.16 -8.62
N LYS A 38 -11.65 12.36 -8.93
CA LYS A 38 -12.95 12.53 -9.59
C LYS A 38 -12.98 11.94 -11.01
N ALA A 39 -11.90 12.08 -11.77
CA ALA A 39 -11.80 11.56 -13.13
C ALA A 39 -11.71 10.02 -13.14
N GLY A 40 -10.97 9.42 -12.19
CA GLY A 40 -10.62 7.98 -12.23
C GLY A 40 -9.64 7.65 -13.36
N GLY A 41 -9.61 6.39 -13.78
CA GLY A 41 -8.75 5.92 -14.87
C GLY A 41 -7.26 5.88 -14.49
N THR A 42 -6.39 5.83 -15.50
CA THR A 42 -4.94 5.65 -15.35
C THR A 42 -4.23 6.99 -15.25
N ALA A 43 -3.48 7.18 -14.14
CA ALA A 43 -2.70 8.39 -13.88
C ALA A 43 -1.30 8.31 -14.55
N LEU A 44 -1.24 8.34 -15.87
CA LEU A 44 0.01 8.11 -16.64
C LEU A 44 1.11 9.13 -16.32
N ALA A 45 0.77 10.42 -16.18
CA ALA A 45 1.73 11.46 -15.85
C ALA A 45 2.34 11.27 -14.47
N GLU A 46 1.53 10.91 -13.48
CA GLU A 46 1.97 10.67 -12.12
C GLU A 46 2.76 9.35 -11.98
N ARG A 47 2.45 8.35 -12.79
CA ARG A 47 3.28 7.13 -12.88
C ARG A 47 4.64 7.45 -13.50
N GLN A 48 4.68 8.30 -14.53
CA GLN A 48 5.94 8.76 -15.11
C GLN A 48 6.74 9.57 -14.10
N LEU A 49 6.10 10.44 -13.31
CA LEU A 49 6.74 11.14 -12.22
C LEU A 49 7.38 10.18 -11.20
N LEU A 50 6.70 9.07 -10.85
CA LEU A 50 7.26 8.04 -9.97
C LEU A 50 8.46 7.32 -10.63
N ARG A 51 8.41 7.02 -11.92
CA ARG A 51 9.56 6.46 -12.66
C ARG A 51 10.76 7.41 -12.61
N ASP A 52 10.55 8.67 -12.94
CA ASP A 52 11.61 9.68 -13.05
C ASP A 52 12.22 10.04 -11.69
N SER A 53 11.50 9.81 -10.60
CA SER A 53 11.96 10.09 -9.24
C SER A 53 13.07 9.16 -8.74
N GLY A 54 13.25 7.99 -9.37
CA GLY A 54 14.15 6.93 -8.90
C GLY A 54 13.63 6.16 -7.65
N LEU A 55 12.44 6.49 -7.13
CA LEU A 55 11.89 5.85 -5.94
C LEU A 55 11.37 4.42 -6.20
N LEU A 56 11.21 4.01 -7.47
CA LEU A 56 10.74 2.67 -7.81
C LEU A 56 11.73 1.56 -7.47
N THR A 57 13.01 1.90 -7.26
CA THR A 57 14.11 0.95 -7.00
C THR A 57 14.56 0.92 -5.54
N LEU A 58 13.78 1.50 -4.62
CA LEU A 58 14.15 1.60 -3.20
C LEU A 58 14.41 0.24 -2.55
N ALA A 59 13.54 -0.74 -2.76
CA ALA A 59 13.68 -2.08 -2.19
C ALA A 59 14.70 -2.96 -2.94
N VAL A 60 15.15 -2.56 -4.13
CA VAL A 60 16.17 -3.30 -4.88
C VAL A 60 17.53 -3.12 -4.21
N PRO A 61 18.24 -4.21 -3.83
CA PRO A 61 19.57 -4.12 -3.23
C PRO A 61 20.58 -3.40 -4.11
N GLN A 62 21.58 -2.76 -3.48
CA GLN A 62 22.65 -2.06 -4.20
C GLN A 62 23.47 -2.98 -5.13
N ALA A 63 23.59 -4.27 -4.77
CA ALA A 63 24.25 -5.27 -5.63
C ALA A 63 23.61 -5.40 -7.01
N PHE A 64 22.34 -5.04 -7.18
CA PHE A 64 21.62 -5.03 -8.46
C PHE A 64 21.42 -3.61 -9.02
N GLY A 65 22.12 -2.62 -8.45
CA GLY A 65 22.05 -1.21 -8.86
C GLY A 65 20.90 -0.41 -8.26
N GLY A 66 20.15 -0.98 -7.32
CA GLY A 66 19.06 -0.28 -6.60
C GLY A 66 19.55 0.52 -5.41
N GLN A 67 18.62 1.01 -4.59
CA GLN A 67 18.93 1.86 -3.44
C GLN A 67 19.19 1.07 -2.15
N GLY A 68 18.65 -0.16 -2.01
CA GLY A 68 18.80 -0.99 -0.83
C GLY A 68 18.27 -0.32 0.44
N ALA A 69 17.19 0.43 0.33
CA ALA A 69 16.62 1.17 1.45
C ALA A 69 15.99 0.22 2.49
N ALA A 70 16.13 0.55 3.77
CA ALA A 70 15.48 -0.19 4.84
C ALA A 70 13.94 -0.08 4.76
N TRP A 71 13.24 -1.14 5.11
CA TRP A 71 11.77 -1.20 5.02
C TRP A 71 11.06 -0.12 5.83
N PRO A 72 11.45 0.22 7.06
CA PRO A 72 10.79 1.31 7.79
C PRO A 72 10.84 2.66 7.07
N LEU A 73 11.92 2.91 6.32
CA LEU A 73 12.05 4.12 5.51
C LEU A 73 11.07 4.09 4.33
N ILE A 74 11.00 2.97 3.61
CA ILE A 74 10.05 2.76 2.49
C ILE A 74 8.61 2.93 2.99
N PHE A 75 8.25 2.33 4.12
CA PHE A 75 6.92 2.40 4.71
C PHE A 75 6.53 3.83 5.10
N ARG A 76 7.45 4.60 5.69
CA ARG A 76 7.21 6.03 5.95
C ARG A 76 7.01 6.84 4.68
N MET A 77 7.74 6.52 3.60
CA MET A 77 7.51 7.14 2.29
C MET A 77 6.11 6.82 1.73
N VAL A 78 5.65 5.57 1.87
CA VAL A 78 4.26 5.20 1.52
C VAL A 78 3.28 6.08 2.27
N ARG A 79 3.44 6.23 3.59
CA ARG A 79 2.59 7.11 4.42
C ARG A 79 2.61 8.56 3.93
N ARG A 80 3.80 9.09 3.61
CA ARG A 80 3.93 10.47 3.12
C ARG A 80 3.25 10.68 1.78
N LEU A 81 3.43 9.77 0.84
CA LEU A 81 2.76 9.84 -0.46
C LEU A 81 1.24 9.70 -0.31
N ALA A 82 0.77 8.84 0.60
CA ALA A 82 -0.65 8.63 0.85
C ALA A 82 -1.35 9.85 1.49
N GLN A 83 -0.62 10.76 2.15
CA GLN A 83 -1.15 12.07 2.56
C GLN A 83 -1.61 12.89 1.36
N ALA A 84 -0.87 12.80 0.27
CA ALA A 84 -1.14 13.52 -0.96
C ALA A 84 -2.14 12.78 -1.86
N ASP A 85 -1.86 11.52 -2.13
CA ASP A 85 -2.64 10.67 -3.04
C ASP A 85 -2.54 9.19 -2.65
N SER A 86 -3.63 8.66 -2.14
CA SER A 86 -3.72 7.28 -1.67
C SER A 86 -3.57 6.25 -2.80
N SER A 87 -4.08 6.55 -4.01
CA SER A 87 -4.01 5.63 -5.15
C SER A 87 -2.58 5.50 -5.67
N LEU A 88 -1.87 6.62 -5.83
CA LEU A 88 -0.49 6.61 -6.29
C LEU A 88 0.48 6.05 -5.23
N ALA A 89 0.21 6.30 -3.94
CA ALA A 89 0.93 5.68 -2.84
C ALA A 89 0.76 4.15 -2.84
N HIS A 90 -0.45 3.65 -3.16
CA HIS A 90 -0.69 2.22 -3.33
C HIS A 90 0.16 1.64 -4.46
N LEU A 91 0.18 2.27 -5.62
CA LEU A 91 0.98 1.81 -6.76
C LEU A 91 2.49 1.82 -6.45
N PHE A 92 2.99 2.89 -5.83
CA PHE A 92 4.37 2.98 -5.35
C PHE A 92 4.71 1.86 -4.36
N ALA A 93 3.83 1.59 -3.40
CA ALA A 93 4.02 0.57 -2.39
C ALA A 93 3.99 -0.84 -2.98
N PHE A 94 3.08 -1.09 -3.92
CA PHE A 94 3.00 -2.38 -4.61
C PHE A 94 4.20 -2.64 -5.52
N GLN A 95 4.81 -1.61 -6.11
CA GLN A 95 6.11 -1.74 -6.76
C GLN A 95 7.13 -2.41 -5.83
N GLN A 96 7.28 -1.91 -4.60
CA GLN A 96 8.22 -2.47 -3.63
C GLN A 96 7.84 -3.90 -3.21
N LEU A 97 6.53 -4.18 -3.10
CA LEU A 97 6.02 -5.52 -2.80
C LEU A 97 6.35 -6.54 -3.91
N GLN A 98 6.27 -6.14 -5.18
CA GLN A 98 6.63 -7.04 -6.29
C GLN A 98 8.14 -7.29 -6.33
N VAL A 99 8.96 -6.28 -6.10
CA VAL A 99 10.41 -6.42 -5.91
C VAL A 99 10.72 -7.39 -4.77
N ALA A 100 10.04 -7.24 -3.62
CA ALA A 100 10.18 -8.16 -2.49
C ALA A 100 9.82 -9.61 -2.85
N SER A 101 8.86 -9.84 -3.74
CA SER A 101 8.53 -11.20 -4.20
C SER A 101 9.73 -11.87 -4.89
N VAL A 102 10.47 -11.12 -5.71
CA VAL A 102 11.69 -11.64 -6.36
C VAL A 102 12.78 -11.91 -5.33
N LEU A 103 12.96 -11.02 -4.34
CA LEU A 103 13.94 -11.19 -3.27
C LEU A 103 13.65 -12.38 -2.35
N LEU A 104 12.37 -12.69 -2.13
CA LEU A 104 11.94 -13.74 -1.20
C LEU A 104 11.86 -15.12 -1.87
N PHE A 105 11.49 -15.18 -3.15
CA PHE A 105 11.19 -16.43 -3.83
C PHE A 105 12.20 -16.77 -4.92
N GLY A 106 12.78 -15.76 -5.57
CA GLY A 106 13.63 -15.95 -6.76
C GLY A 106 14.98 -16.58 -6.44
N SER A 107 15.45 -17.46 -7.32
CA SER A 107 16.84 -17.92 -7.32
C SER A 107 17.82 -16.77 -7.60
N PRO A 108 19.12 -16.90 -7.31
CA PRO A 108 20.11 -15.88 -7.60
C PRO A 108 20.07 -15.41 -9.07
N ALA A 109 19.98 -16.33 -10.02
CA ALA A 109 19.87 -15.99 -11.45
C ALA A 109 18.58 -15.23 -11.80
N GLN A 110 17.48 -15.53 -11.11
CA GLN A 110 16.22 -14.78 -11.27
C GLN A 110 16.30 -13.40 -10.65
N GLN A 111 16.96 -13.26 -9.50
CA GLN A 111 17.21 -11.97 -8.88
C GLN A 111 18.07 -11.09 -9.80
N ASP A 112 19.18 -11.61 -10.32
CA ASP A 112 20.03 -10.90 -11.30
C ASP A 112 19.22 -10.42 -12.51
N ARG A 113 18.42 -11.31 -13.08
CA ARG A 113 17.61 -11.00 -14.26
C ARG A 113 16.56 -9.93 -13.98
N TRP A 114 15.69 -10.17 -12.98
CA TRP A 114 14.49 -9.35 -12.78
C TRP A 114 14.79 -8.04 -12.07
N LEU A 115 15.67 -8.06 -11.06
CA LEU A 115 16.03 -6.84 -10.33
C LEU A 115 16.96 -5.96 -11.16
N GLY A 116 17.95 -6.57 -11.88
CA GLY A 116 18.82 -5.84 -12.79
C GLY A 116 18.03 -5.16 -13.92
N ALA A 117 17.06 -5.87 -14.51
CA ALA A 117 16.18 -5.26 -15.53
C ALA A 117 15.27 -4.17 -14.96
N THR A 118 14.76 -4.35 -13.73
CA THR A 118 13.93 -3.33 -13.04
C THR A 118 14.70 -2.01 -12.93
N VAL A 119 15.97 -2.06 -12.54
CA VAL A 119 16.82 -0.86 -12.44
C VAL A 119 17.21 -0.34 -13.82
N GLY A 120 17.77 -1.23 -14.69
CA GLY A 120 18.34 -0.83 -15.98
C GLY A 120 17.32 -0.30 -16.98
N GLN A 121 16.07 -0.71 -16.88
CA GLN A 121 14.97 -0.29 -17.76
C GLN A 121 13.89 0.53 -17.06
N ASN A 122 14.08 0.85 -15.78
CA ASN A 122 13.14 1.62 -14.95
C ASN A 122 11.71 1.05 -14.96
N TRP A 123 11.60 -0.28 -14.77
CA TRP A 123 10.34 -1.00 -14.89
C TRP A 123 9.33 -0.66 -13.78
N PHE A 124 8.09 -0.49 -14.22
CA PHE A 124 6.93 -0.45 -13.34
C PHE A 124 6.26 -1.83 -13.28
N TRP A 125 6.05 -2.34 -12.06
CA TRP A 125 5.50 -3.66 -11.82
C TRP A 125 3.99 -3.61 -11.60
N GLY A 126 3.25 -4.40 -12.38
CA GLY A 126 1.84 -4.68 -12.15
C GLY A 126 1.63 -5.90 -11.25
N ASN A 127 0.50 -5.94 -10.59
CA ASN A 127 0.10 -6.99 -9.66
C ASN A 127 -1.05 -7.83 -10.25
N ALA A 128 -0.87 -9.14 -10.35
CA ALA A 128 -1.93 -10.11 -10.67
C ALA A 128 -1.90 -11.29 -9.67
N VAL A 129 -1.74 -10.96 -8.36
CA VAL A 129 -1.45 -11.91 -7.27
C VAL A 129 -2.67 -12.16 -6.37
N ASN A 130 -3.89 -11.84 -6.78
CA ASN A 130 -5.06 -12.14 -5.96
C ASN A 130 -5.22 -13.65 -5.73
N ALA A 131 -4.83 -14.10 -4.53
CA ALA A 131 -4.84 -15.52 -4.17
C ALA A 131 -6.24 -16.13 -4.07
N ARG A 132 -7.27 -15.30 -3.86
CA ARG A 132 -8.67 -15.75 -3.77
C ARG A 132 -9.34 -15.87 -5.14
N ASP A 133 -8.73 -15.31 -6.17
CA ASP A 133 -9.25 -15.43 -7.53
C ASP A 133 -8.67 -16.66 -8.22
N THR A 134 -9.41 -17.72 -8.21
CA THR A 134 -9.05 -19.04 -8.78
C THR A 134 -9.47 -19.20 -10.23
N ARG A 135 -9.97 -18.15 -10.89
CA ARG A 135 -10.42 -18.20 -12.29
C ARG A 135 -9.27 -18.33 -13.29
N LEU A 136 -8.07 -17.92 -12.91
CA LEU A 136 -6.88 -18.19 -13.71
C LEU A 136 -6.42 -19.63 -13.45
N GLN A 137 -6.53 -20.46 -14.47
CA GLN A 137 -6.11 -21.86 -14.46
C GLN A 137 -4.70 -21.99 -15.03
N VAL A 138 -3.99 -23.02 -14.59
CA VAL A 138 -2.63 -23.32 -15.07
C VAL A 138 -2.50 -24.81 -15.37
N THR A 139 -1.88 -25.11 -16.51
CA THR A 139 -1.62 -26.48 -16.95
C THR A 139 -0.13 -26.67 -17.20
N ARG A 140 0.44 -27.74 -16.65
CA ARG A 140 1.84 -28.10 -16.92
C ARG A 140 1.99 -28.53 -18.37
N THR A 141 3.05 -28.03 -19.04
CA THR A 141 3.41 -28.42 -20.39
C THR A 141 4.93 -28.59 -20.51
N GLU A 142 5.44 -28.98 -21.66
CA GLU A 142 6.87 -29.12 -21.88
C GLU A 142 7.58 -27.76 -21.73
N GLY A 143 8.57 -27.70 -20.84
CA GLY A 143 9.39 -26.51 -20.58
C GLY A 143 8.70 -25.37 -19.85
N GLY A 144 7.44 -25.54 -19.36
CA GLY A 144 6.73 -24.47 -18.68
C GLY A 144 5.27 -24.76 -18.35
N TRP A 145 4.50 -23.70 -18.34
CA TRP A 145 3.10 -23.69 -17.93
C TRP A 145 2.27 -22.90 -18.92
N LEU A 146 1.07 -23.34 -19.15
CA LEU A 146 0.07 -22.63 -19.95
C LEU A 146 -0.97 -22.02 -19.02
N LEU A 147 -1.14 -20.70 -19.08
CA LEU A 147 -2.07 -19.94 -18.29
C LEU A 147 -3.29 -19.59 -19.12
N ASP A 148 -4.49 -19.83 -18.57
CA ASP A 148 -5.76 -19.52 -19.25
C ASP A 148 -6.82 -19.08 -18.23
N GLY A 149 -7.46 -17.93 -18.46
CA GLY A 149 -8.46 -17.37 -17.58
C GLY A 149 -8.25 -15.90 -17.22
N ILE A 150 -8.64 -15.51 -16.01
CA ILE A 150 -8.70 -14.11 -15.61
C ILE A 150 -8.29 -13.92 -14.14
N LYS A 151 -7.66 -12.78 -13.84
CA LYS A 151 -7.42 -12.28 -12.47
C LYS A 151 -8.08 -10.93 -12.30
N ALA A 152 -8.64 -10.66 -11.11
CA ALA A 152 -9.15 -9.35 -10.71
C ALA A 152 -8.29 -8.72 -9.61
N PHE A 153 -8.52 -7.45 -9.34
CA PHE A 153 -7.74 -6.64 -8.42
C PHE A 153 -6.25 -6.55 -8.83
N CYS A 154 -6.02 -6.40 -10.13
CA CYS A 154 -4.69 -6.34 -10.72
C CYS A 154 -4.11 -4.92 -10.68
N SER A 155 -3.85 -4.42 -9.46
CA SER A 155 -3.36 -3.06 -9.23
C SER A 155 -2.12 -2.74 -10.06
N GLY A 156 -2.14 -1.61 -10.76
CA GLY A 156 -1.01 -1.11 -11.53
C GLY A 156 -0.69 -1.91 -12.79
N ALA A 157 -1.56 -2.86 -13.20
CA ALA A 157 -1.33 -3.66 -14.41
C ALA A 157 -1.36 -2.81 -15.69
N GLN A 158 -2.23 -1.78 -15.76
CA GLN A 158 -2.16 -0.78 -16.82
C GLN A 158 -0.81 -0.07 -16.77
N ASP A 159 -0.21 0.18 -17.92
CA ASP A 159 1.09 0.86 -18.03
C ASP A 159 2.24 0.18 -17.25
N SER A 160 2.10 -1.11 -16.91
CA SER A 160 3.21 -1.88 -16.33
C SER A 160 4.09 -2.52 -17.41
N ASP A 161 5.37 -2.68 -17.10
CA ASP A 161 6.34 -3.36 -17.97
C ASP A 161 6.28 -4.87 -17.74
N VAL A 162 6.10 -5.28 -16.47
CA VAL A 162 6.00 -6.68 -16.05
C VAL A 162 4.88 -6.88 -15.04
N LEU A 163 4.32 -8.09 -15.03
CA LEU A 163 3.32 -8.56 -14.07
C LEU A 163 3.94 -9.60 -13.14
N ASN A 164 3.71 -9.44 -11.84
CA ASN A 164 3.80 -10.57 -10.92
C ASN A 164 2.44 -11.27 -10.89
N VAL A 165 2.43 -12.54 -11.25
CA VAL A 165 1.22 -13.35 -11.37
C VAL A 165 1.27 -14.49 -10.37
N SER A 166 0.18 -14.77 -9.64
CA SER A 166 0.09 -16.00 -8.87
C SER A 166 -0.97 -16.94 -9.41
N VAL A 167 -0.63 -18.22 -9.42
CA VAL A 167 -1.52 -19.32 -9.77
C VAL A 167 -1.42 -20.43 -8.73
N THR A 168 -2.40 -21.32 -8.70
CA THR A 168 -2.41 -22.46 -7.81
C THR A 168 -2.50 -23.75 -8.65
N THR A 169 -1.68 -24.74 -8.31
CA THR A 169 -1.61 -26.05 -8.98
C THR A 169 -2.33 -27.15 -8.18
N GLY A 170 -2.72 -26.83 -6.93
CA GLY A 170 -3.39 -27.74 -6.00
C GLY A 170 -3.92 -27.01 -4.75
N PRO A 171 -4.42 -27.75 -3.75
CA PRO A 171 -5.08 -27.19 -2.57
C PRO A 171 -4.12 -26.68 -1.50
N GLU A 172 -2.86 -27.11 -1.51
CA GLU A 172 -1.93 -26.82 -0.44
C GLU A 172 -1.28 -25.43 -0.63
N PRO A 173 -0.83 -24.76 0.45
CA PRO A 173 -0.10 -23.51 0.35
C PRO A 173 1.16 -23.60 -0.52
N THR A 174 1.82 -24.76 -0.52
CA THR A 174 3.00 -25.07 -1.34
C THR A 174 2.71 -25.17 -2.83
N ASP A 175 1.43 -25.35 -3.21
CA ASP A 175 1.01 -25.45 -4.60
C ASP A 175 0.85 -24.08 -5.29
N ARG A 176 1.11 -22.99 -4.56
CA ARG A 176 1.08 -21.65 -5.13
C ARG A 176 2.39 -21.34 -5.83
N LEU A 177 2.28 -20.98 -7.10
CA LEU A 177 3.38 -20.47 -7.90
C LEU A 177 3.27 -18.95 -8.08
N TYR A 178 4.43 -18.30 -8.11
CA TYR A 178 4.56 -16.90 -8.49
C TYR A 178 5.38 -16.81 -9.78
N LEU A 179 4.89 -16.03 -10.73
CA LEU A 179 5.52 -15.91 -12.05
C LEU A 179 5.77 -14.43 -12.35
N VAL A 180 6.84 -14.16 -13.08
CA VAL A 180 7.12 -12.82 -13.61
C VAL A 180 7.01 -12.86 -15.13
N LEU A 181 6.04 -12.12 -15.66
CA LEU A 181 5.74 -12.11 -17.09
C LEU A 181 5.76 -10.68 -17.65
N PRO A 182 6.38 -10.43 -18.82
CA PRO A 182 6.21 -9.17 -19.53
C PRO A 182 4.73 -8.86 -19.76
N THR A 183 4.25 -7.67 -19.42
CA THR A 183 2.83 -7.29 -19.56
C THR A 183 2.37 -7.31 -21.02
N GLY A 184 3.27 -6.93 -21.96
CA GLY A 184 3.00 -6.95 -23.40
C GLY A 184 3.06 -8.33 -24.06
N ARG A 185 3.15 -9.45 -23.30
CA ARG A 185 3.19 -10.80 -23.85
C ARG A 185 1.91 -11.13 -24.61
N THR A 186 2.04 -11.75 -25.79
CA THR A 186 0.88 -12.24 -26.58
C THR A 186 -0.03 -13.11 -25.71
N GLY A 187 -1.32 -12.84 -25.72
CA GLY A 187 -2.33 -13.52 -24.91
C GLY A 187 -2.63 -12.86 -23.57
N ILE A 188 -1.83 -11.89 -23.11
CA ILE A 188 -2.15 -11.08 -21.93
C ILE A 188 -2.93 -9.85 -22.38
N GLN A 189 -4.10 -9.60 -21.76
CA GLN A 189 -4.91 -8.41 -21.97
C GLN A 189 -5.24 -7.77 -20.63
N VAL A 190 -4.78 -6.53 -20.43
CA VAL A 190 -5.13 -5.71 -19.27
C VAL A 190 -6.40 -4.91 -19.61
N ASN A 191 -7.44 -5.01 -18.79
CA ASN A 191 -8.71 -4.35 -18.99
C ASN A 191 -8.80 -3.07 -18.17
N ALA A 192 -9.36 -2.00 -18.76
CA ALA A 192 -9.62 -0.74 -18.08
C ALA A 192 -11.03 -0.75 -17.45
N ASP A 193 -11.28 -1.70 -16.57
CA ASP A 193 -12.59 -2.01 -15.98
C ASP A 193 -12.67 -1.74 -14.46
N TRP A 194 -11.72 -0.96 -13.91
CA TRP A 194 -11.73 -0.58 -12.51
C TRP A 194 -12.72 0.57 -12.25
N ASP A 195 -13.79 0.31 -11.49
CA ASP A 195 -14.86 1.28 -11.18
C ASP A 195 -15.28 1.24 -9.71
N ASN A 196 -14.34 1.40 -8.79
CA ASN A 196 -14.60 1.46 -7.36
C ASN A 196 -14.85 2.89 -6.90
N MET A 197 -15.59 3.04 -5.77
CA MET A 197 -15.90 4.35 -5.20
C MET A 197 -14.67 5.11 -4.67
N GLY A 198 -13.58 4.41 -4.33
CA GLY A 198 -12.29 4.95 -3.87
C GLY A 198 -11.14 4.20 -4.49
N GLN A 199 -9.91 4.66 -4.23
CA GLN A 199 -8.71 4.11 -4.89
C GLN A 199 -8.85 4.11 -6.42
N ARG A 200 -9.41 5.19 -6.94
CA ARG A 200 -9.93 5.25 -8.30
C ARG A 200 -8.85 5.20 -9.38
N GLN A 201 -7.58 5.48 -9.01
CA GLN A 201 -6.45 5.46 -9.93
C GLN A 201 -5.42 4.36 -9.62
N THR A 202 -5.82 3.31 -8.89
CA THR A 202 -4.97 2.12 -8.73
C THR A 202 -5.06 1.16 -9.91
N ASP A 203 -5.98 1.39 -10.85
CA ASP A 203 -6.23 0.50 -12.00
C ASP A 203 -6.28 -0.97 -11.61
N SER A 204 -7.03 -1.25 -10.53
CA SER A 204 -7.11 -2.60 -9.97
C SER A 204 -8.15 -3.47 -10.70
N GLY A 205 -8.29 -3.27 -11.99
CA GLY A 205 -9.19 -4.01 -12.88
C GLY A 205 -8.76 -5.45 -13.09
N THR A 206 -9.19 -6.02 -14.21
CA THR A 206 -8.92 -7.41 -14.56
C THR A 206 -7.79 -7.54 -15.57
N VAL A 207 -7.09 -8.70 -15.51
CA VAL A 207 -6.13 -9.15 -16.53
C VAL A 207 -6.58 -10.51 -17.02
N GLU A 208 -6.77 -10.63 -18.34
CA GLU A 208 -7.05 -11.87 -19.03
C GLU A 208 -5.77 -12.52 -19.54
N PHE A 209 -5.73 -13.84 -19.46
CA PHE A 209 -4.68 -14.70 -19.99
C PHE A 209 -5.32 -15.70 -20.95
N ARG A 210 -4.95 -15.66 -22.23
CA ARG A 210 -5.48 -16.54 -23.26
C ARG A 210 -4.36 -17.41 -23.78
N GLN A 211 -4.27 -18.65 -23.25
CA GLN A 211 -3.25 -19.62 -23.62
C GLN A 211 -1.82 -19.04 -23.53
N VAL A 212 -1.53 -18.34 -22.44
CA VAL A 212 -0.24 -17.67 -22.24
C VAL A 212 0.79 -18.68 -21.76
N PHE A 213 1.82 -18.93 -22.57
CA PHE A 213 2.95 -19.76 -22.16
C PHE A 213 3.88 -18.99 -21.22
N ALA A 214 4.18 -19.58 -20.06
CA ALA A 214 5.18 -19.16 -19.11
C ALA A 214 6.25 -20.23 -18.98
N ALA A 215 7.50 -19.89 -19.30
CA ALA A 215 8.62 -20.82 -19.21
C ALA A 215 9.00 -21.09 -17.74
N ASP A 216 9.61 -22.25 -17.47
CA ASP A 216 9.99 -22.64 -16.10
C ASP A 216 10.86 -21.60 -15.39
N HIS A 217 11.75 -20.91 -16.10
CA HIS A 217 12.61 -19.86 -15.54
C HIS A 217 11.87 -18.57 -15.16
N GLU A 218 10.60 -18.43 -15.54
CA GLU A 218 9.72 -17.30 -15.18
C GLU A 218 8.91 -17.59 -13.92
N VAL A 219 8.88 -18.84 -13.45
CA VAL A 219 8.35 -19.21 -12.14
C VAL A 219 9.41 -18.92 -11.08
N LEU A 220 9.09 -18.10 -10.09
CA LEU A 220 10.00 -17.69 -9.04
C LEU A 220 10.31 -18.85 -8.08
N GLY A 221 11.56 -19.27 -8.07
CA GLY A 221 12.07 -20.31 -7.18
C GLY A 221 11.57 -21.73 -7.51
N PRO A 222 12.00 -22.71 -6.72
CA PRO A 222 11.51 -24.09 -6.80
C PRO A 222 10.07 -24.20 -6.24
N PRO A 223 9.38 -25.33 -6.49
CA PRO A 223 8.12 -25.63 -5.84
C PRO A 223 8.19 -25.42 -4.32
N GLY A 224 7.21 -24.72 -3.74
CA GLY A 224 7.19 -24.42 -2.31
C GLY A 224 8.06 -23.22 -1.89
N ALA A 225 8.71 -22.51 -2.79
CA ALA A 225 9.55 -21.34 -2.45
C ALA A 225 8.82 -20.29 -1.63
N ALA A 226 7.50 -20.16 -1.80
CA ALA A 226 6.66 -19.21 -1.09
C ALA A 226 6.19 -19.68 0.31
N SER A 227 6.67 -20.84 0.79
CA SER A 227 6.12 -21.51 1.99
C SER A 227 7.00 -21.43 3.24
N SER A 228 8.20 -20.85 3.16
CA SER A 228 9.05 -20.67 4.35
C SER A 228 8.56 -19.50 5.23
N PRO A 229 8.89 -19.45 6.54
CA PRO A 229 8.59 -18.30 7.40
C PRO A 229 9.06 -16.98 6.78
N ARG A 230 10.28 -16.96 6.22
CA ARG A 230 10.82 -15.80 5.49
C ARG A 230 9.96 -15.42 4.28
N ALA A 231 9.57 -16.38 3.48
CA ALA A 231 8.76 -16.15 2.27
C ALA A 231 7.40 -15.52 2.61
N THR A 232 6.79 -15.91 3.74
CA THR A 232 5.50 -15.35 4.19
C THR A 232 5.60 -13.90 4.65
N LEU A 233 6.80 -13.32 4.82
CA LEU A 233 7.00 -11.89 5.03
C LEU A 233 6.44 -11.05 3.89
N ARG A 234 6.31 -11.60 2.67
CA ARG A 234 5.61 -10.93 1.58
C ARG A 234 4.18 -10.51 1.99
N ASN A 235 3.45 -11.39 2.66
CA ASN A 235 2.09 -11.08 3.12
C ASN A 235 2.13 -9.97 4.19
N THR A 236 3.12 -10.02 5.08
CA THR A 236 3.34 -8.99 6.12
C THR A 236 3.61 -7.62 5.50
N ILE A 237 4.45 -7.52 4.45
CA ILE A 237 4.67 -6.27 3.69
C ILE A 237 3.34 -5.74 3.18
N GLY A 238 2.50 -6.58 2.57
CA GLY A 238 1.18 -6.18 2.09
C GLY A 238 0.30 -5.59 3.20
N GLN A 239 0.30 -6.17 4.40
CA GLN A 239 -0.46 -5.66 5.55
C GLN A 239 0.09 -4.32 6.07
N ILE A 240 1.41 -4.16 6.13
CA ILE A 240 2.05 -2.89 6.53
C ILE A 240 1.76 -1.79 5.50
N ILE A 241 1.85 -2.09 4.21
CA ILE A 241 1.50 -1.14 3.14
C ILE A 241 0.10 -0.58 3.33
N LEU A 242 -0.90 -1.43 3.59
CA LEU A 242 -2.26 -0.98 3.83
C LEU A 242 -2.35 -0.12 5.10
N THR A 243 -1.64 -0.49 6.17
CA THR A 243 -1.54 0.29 7.42
C THR A 243 -1.03 1.71 7.14
N GLU A 244 0.06 1.83 6.40
CA GLU A 244 0.69 3.11 6.08
C GLU A 244 -0.18 3.98 5.18
N ILE A 245 -0.89 3.37 4.22
CA ILE A 245 -1.85 4.09 3.38
C ILE A 245 -3.01 4.63 4.22
N TYR A 246 -3.54 3.85 5.18
CA TYR A 246 -4.60 4.34 6.07
C TYR A 246 -4.13 5.54 6.89
N LEU A 247 -2.95 5.42 7.51
CA LEU A 247 -2.38 6.50 8.32
C LEU A 247 -2.09 7.74 7.50
N GLY A 248 -1.47 7.59 6.33
CA GLY A 248 -1.21 8.71 5.43
C GLY A 248 -2.48 9.41 4.98
N ASN A 249 -3.51 8.64 4.62
CA ASN A 249 -4.82 9.18 4.25
C ASN A 249 -5.46 9.98 5.40
N ALA A 250 -5.41 9.45 6.62
CA ALA A 250 -5.93 10.14 7.80
C ALA A 250 -5.13 11.41 8.13
N GLN A 251 -3.81 11.37 7.96
CA GLN A 251 -2.93 12.53 8.11
C GLN A 251 -3.28 13.63 7.10
N GLY A 252 -3.40 13.28 5.81
CA GLY A 252 -3.77 14.20 4.75
C GLY A 252 -5.15 14.82 5.01
N ALA A 253 -6.13 14.02 5.40
CA ALA A 253 -7.46 14.47 5.74
C ALA A 253 -7.47 15.49 6.90
N LEU A 254 -6.74 15.19 7.97
CA LEU A 254 -6.66 16.08 9.13
C LEU A 254 -5.93 17.38 8.80
N ILE A 255 -4.83 17.33 8.04
CA ILE A 255 -4.08 18.51 7.61
C ILE A 255 -4.97 19.44 6.76
N GLU A 256 -5.64 18.91 5.73
CA GLU A 256 -6.53 19.70 4.88
C GLU A 256 -7.73 20.25 5.66
N ALA A 257 -8.28 19.48 6.60
CA ALA A 257 -9.38 19.95 7.44
C ALA A 257 -8.96 21.09 8.36
N ILE A 258 -7.79 21.01 8.98
CA ILE A 258 -7.24 22.09 9.82
C ILE A 258 -7.02 23.34 8.98
N ASP A 259 -6.42 23.22 7.80
CA ASP A 259 -6.19 24.35 6.90
C ASP A 259 -7.50 25.00 6.46
N TYR A 260 -8.47 24.20 6.03
CA TYR A 260 -9.81 24.70 5.68
C TYR A 260 -10.49 25.40 6.86
N THR A 261 -10.41 24.84 8.06
CA THR A 261 -11.01 25.42 9.27
C THR A 261 -10.37 26.76 9.61
N ARG A 262 -9.06 26.89 9.44
CA ARG A 262 -8.31 28.15 9.67
C ARG A 262 -8.62 29.24 8.65
N THR A 263 -8.89 28.86 7.40
CA THR A 263 -8.91 29.83 6.28
C THR A 263 -10.31 30.08 5.70
N GLN A 264 -11.24 29.13 5.83
CA GLN A 264 -12.52 29.17 5.11
C GLN A 264 -13.77 28.89 5.97
N ALA A 265 -13.63 28.10 7.07
CA ALA A 265 -14.76 27.76 7.91
C ALA A 265 -15.29 28.99 8.67
N GLN A 266 -16.61 29.05 8.83
CA GLN A 266 -17.26 30.05 9.66
C GLN A 266 -17.65 29.40 10.99
N PRO A 267 -17.48 30.10 12.14
CA PRO A 267 -17.90 29.57 13.42
C PRO A 267 -19.40 29.32 13.45
N TRP A 268 -19.81 28.34 14.25
CA TRP A 268 -21.22 28.14 14.52
C TRP A 268 -21.80 29.36 15.28
N VAL A 269 -22.96 29.82 14.87
CA VAL A 269 -23.56 31.06 15.42
C VAL A 269 -23.70 31.04 16.96
N MET A 270 -23.86 29.86 17.56
CA MET A 270 -23.99 29.68 19.03
C MET A 270 -22.64 29.46 19.72
N ALA A 271 -21.52 29.39 18.99
CA ALA A 271 -20.21 29.16 19.60
C ALA A 271 -19.67 30.37 20.36
N GLY A 272 -20.19 31.57 20.09
CA GLY A 272 -19.80 32.80 20.80
C GLY A 272 -18.35 33.24 20.50
N VAL A 273 -17.81 32.83 19.37
CA VAL A 273 -16.43 33.17 18.91
C VAL A 273 -16.44 33.79 17.52
N ASP A 274 -15.45 34.60 17.22
CA ASP A 274 -15.35 35.26 15.91
C ASP A 274 -14.72 34.38 14.84
N ARG A 275 -13.90 33.39 15.21
CA ARG A 275 -13.20 32.48 14.27
C ARG A 275 -13.47 31.03 14.67
N SER A 276 -13.61 30.14 13.70
CA SER A 276 -13.81 28.70 13.93
C SER A 276 -12.69 28.06 14.75
N VAL A 277 -11.45 28.51 14.58
CA VAL A 277 -10.30 28.00 15.33
C VAL A 277 -10.31 28.32 16.83
N ASP A 278 -11.12 29.29 17.24
CA ASP A 278 -11.28 29.68 18.66
C ASP A 278 -12.43 28.92 19.35
N ASP A 279 -13.18 28.11 18.59
CA ASP A 279 -14.26 27.28 19.14
C ASP A 279 -13.66 26.13 19.98
N PRO A 280 -13.94 26.06 21.29
CA PRO A 280 -13.39 25.04 22.17
C PRO A 280 -13.81 23.62 21.81
N LEU A 281 -14.95 23.42 21.15
CA LEU A 281 -15.38 22.08 20.69
C LEU A 281 -14.60 21.63 19.48
N LEU A 282 -14.27 22.54 18.56
CA LEU A 282 -13.41 22.20 17.42
C LEU A 282 -11.97 21.94 17.87
N GLN A 283 -11.45 22.68 18.84
CA GLN A 283 -10.15 22.43 19.45
C GLN A 283 -10.11 21.05 20.13
N LEU A 284 -11.14 20.70 20.92
CA LEU A 284 -11.26 19.39 21.56
C LEU A 284 -11.22 18.26 20.52
N ARG A 285 -12.10 18.31 19.51
CA ARG A 285 -12.18 17.29 18.46
C ARG A 285 -10.88 17.14 17.68
N THR A 286 -10.23 18.26 17.34
CA THR A 286 -8.95 18.24 16.65
C THR A 286 -7.88 17.55 17.50
N GLY A 287 -7.84 17.85 18.80
CA GLY A 287 -6.93 17.22 19.76
C GLY A 287 -7.15 15.71 19.88
N GLU A 288 -8.41 15.26 19.97
CA GLU A 288 -8.78 13.84 20.03
C GLU A 288 -8.38 13.09 18.75
N MET A 289 -8.66 13.65 17.56
CA MET A 289 -8.25 13.07 16.27
C MET A 289 -6.72 12.97 16.18
N TRP A 290 -6.02 14.03 16.59
CA TRP A 290 -4.55 14.03 16.57
C TRP A 290 -3.97 12.99 17.54
N ALA A 291 -4.48 12.87 18.76
CA ALA A 291 -4.02 11.88 19.74
C ALA A 291 -4.26 10.45 19.24
N THR A 292 -5.44 10.17 18.68
CA THR A 292 -5.79 8.88 18.08
C THR A 292 -4.83 8.52 16.94
N LEU A 293 -4.57 9.46 16.06
CA LEU A 293 -3.67 9.27 14.92
C LEU A 293 -2.22 9.04 15.38
N ARG A 294 -1.74 9.80 16.37
CA ARG A 294 -0.39 9.63 16.96
C ARG A 294 -0.20 8.25 17.58
N ALA A 295 -1.18 7.76 18.31
CA ALA A 295 -1.14 6.42 18.90
C ALA A 295 -1.07 5.33 17.82
N ALA A 296 -1.88 5.46 16.77
CA ALA A 296 -1.87 4.52 15.65
C ALA A 296 -0.54 4.54 14.87
N VAL A 297 0.06 5.73 14.67
CA VAL A 297 1.38 5.87 14.04
C VAL A 297 2.48 5.23 14.89
N ALA A 298 2.48 5.44 16.21
CA ALA A 298 3.48 4.85 17.10
C ALA A 298 3.46 3.32 17.05
N LEU A 299 2.27 2.72 17.04
CA LEU A 299 2.11 1.27 16.90
C LEU A 299 2.57 0.77 15.52
N ALA A 300 2.35 1.52 14.46
CA ALA A 300 2.85 1.19 13.13
C ALA A 300 4.39 1.25 13.06
N GLU A 301 5.02 2.24 13.67
CA GLU A 301 6.50 2.33 13.74
C GLU A 301 7.11 1.15 14.52
N GLU A 302 6.47 0.71 15.60
CA GLU A 302 6.87 -0.50 16.32
C GLU A 302 6.80 -1.73 15.42
N ALA A 303 5.68 -1.92 14.71
CA ALA A 303 5.50 -3.04 13.78
C ALA A 303 6.50 -2.99 12.61
N ASN A 304 6.80 -1.80 12.08
CA ASN A 304 7.79 -1.61 11.02
C ASN A 304 9.20 -1.98 11.46
N THR A 305 9.55 -1.64 12.71
CA THR A 305 10.85 -1.98 13.31
C THR A 305 10.97 -3.49 13.51
N ALA A 306 9.94 -4.14 14.07
CA ALA A 306 9.91 -5.58 14.26
C ALA A 306 9.97 -6.33 12.91
N PHE A 307 9.29 -5.80 11.88
CA PHE A 307 9.37 -6.35 10.53
C PHE A 307 10.80 -6.27 9.95
N GLN A 308 11.51 -5.15 10.12
CA GLN A 308 12.89 -5.01 9.65
C GLN A 308 13.80 -6.03 10.32
N GLN A 309 13.67 -6.22 11.63
CA GLN A 309 14.43 -7.22 12.37
C GLN A 309 14.19 -8.64 11.84
N ALA A 310 12.93 -9.00 11.57
CA ALA A 310 12.58 -10.28 10.96
C ALA A 310 13.13 -10.43 9.53
N TRP A 311 13.11 -9.36 8.74
CA TRP A 311 13.68 -9.36 7.40
C TRP A 311 15.18 -9.63 7.41
N GLU A 312 15.92 -9.03 8.34
CA GLU A 312 17.37 -9.16 8.53
C GLU A 312 17.80 -10.54 9.02
N GLN A 313 16.93 -11.28 9.72
CA GLN A 313 17.20 -12.67 10.08
C GLN A 313 17.33 -13.61 8.86
N GLY A 314 16.77 -13.22 7.71
CA GLY A 314 16.91 -13.99 6.51
C GLY A 314 16.31 -15.40 6.62
N LEU A 315 17.11 -16.43 6.34
CA LEU A 315 16.68 -17.83 6.40
C LEU A 315 16.60 -18.37 7.85
N ASP A 316 17.16 -17.69 8.81
CA ASP A 316 17.13 -18.09 10.24
C ASP A 316 15.81 -17.69 10.92
N LEU A 317 14.95 -16.93 10.24
CA LEU A 317 13.63 -16.57 10.75
C LEU A 317 12.77 -17.82 10.95
N ASN A 318 12.35 -18.07 12.19
CA ASN A 318 11.50 -19.20 12.53
C ASN A 318 10.00 -18.82 12.58
N GLU A 319 9.12 -19.83 12.71
CA GLU A 319 7.67 -19.64 12.70
C GLU A 319 7.16 -18.81 13.88
N THR A 320 7.74 -18.97 15.07
CA THR A 320 7.34 -18.19 16.25
C THR A 320 7.63 -16.72 16.07
N GLN A 321 8.86 -16.37 15.69
CA GLN A 321 9.28 -15.00 15.43
C GLN A 321 8.44 -14.36 14.32
N ARG A 322 8.19 -15.12 13.23
CA ARG A 322 7.29 -14.67 12.15
C ARG A 322 5.88 -14.42 12.66
N GLY A 323 5.37 -15.27 13.54
CA GLY A 323 4.05 -15.14 14.16
C GLY A 323 3.95 -13.89 15.03
N GLU A 324 4.95 -13.62 15.87
CA GLU A 324 5.01 -12.41 16.71
C GLU A 324 4.98 -11.13 15.91
N VAL A 325 5.76 -11.04 14.82
CA VAL A 325 5.70 -9.91 13.89
C VAL A 325 4.32 -9.78 13.26
N GLY A 326 3.70 -10.91 12.87
CA GLY A 326 2.34 -10.93 12.34
C GLY A 326 1.32 -10.34 13.31
N MET A 327 1.46 -10.59 14.63
CA MET A 327 0.56 -10.03 15.66
C MET A 327 0.74 -8.54 15.83
N LEU A 328 1.97 -8.02 15.85
CA LEU A 328 2.23 -6.58 15.90
C LEU A 328 1.65 -5.86 14.67
N VAL A 329 1.85 -6.43 13.49
CA VAL A 329 1.30 -5.88 12.24
C VAL A 329 -0.23 -5.92 12.23
N ALA A 330 -0.86 -7.00 12.73
CA ALA A 330 -2.31 -7.10 12.85
C ALA A 330 -2.88 -6.04 13.80
N ALA A 331 -2.20 -5.79 14.93
CA ALA A 331 -2.58 -4.75 15.88
C ALA A 331 -2.47 -3.34 15.25
N ALA A 332 -1.34 -3.05 14.62
CA ALA A 332 -1.11 -1.77 13.94
C ALA A 332 -2.15 -1.52 12.84
N ARG A 333 -2.41 -2.51 11.98
CA ARG A 333 -3.39 -2.40 10.90
C ARG A 333 -4.81 -2.21 11.40
N THR A 334 -5.23 -2.98 12.40
CA THR A 334 -6.57 -2.85 12.97
C THR A 334 -6.79 -1.49 13.59
N THR A 335 -5.80 -0.99 14.32
CA THR A 335 -5.84 0.34 14.95
C THR A 335 -5.84 1.45 13.91
N ALA A 336 -4.95 1.37 12.90
CA ALA A 336 -4.86 2.34 11.83
C ALA A 336 -6.15 2.42 11.00
N ALA A 337 -6.77 1.28 10.67
CA ALA A 337 -8.01 1.25 9.92
C ALA A 337 -9.17 1.91 10.68
N LYS A 338 -9.31 1.62 11.98
CA LYS A 338 -10.34 2.26 12.84
C LYS A 338 -10.11 3.77 12.96
N ALA A 339 -8.88 4.17 13.26
CA ALA A 339 -8.50 5.58 13.37
C ALA A 339 -8.74 6.33 12.06
N ALA A 340 -8.34 5.76 10.93
CA ALA A 340 -8.49 6.41 9.63
C ALA A 340 -9.97 6.54 9.21
N LEU A 341 -10.80 5.51 9.39
CA LEU A 341 -12.24 5.61 9.10
C LEU A 341 -12.91 6.67 9.98
N GLN A 342 -12.55 6.73 11.25
CA GLN A 342 -13.09 7.73 12.19
C GLN A 342 -12.68 9.13 11.75
N ILE A 343 -11.39 9.39 11.59
CA ILE A 343 -10.85 10.72 11.28
C ILE A 343 -11.38 11.22 9.94
N THR A 344 -11.30 10.40 8.88
CA THR A 344 -11.74 10.80 7.54
C THR A 344 -13.25 11.07 7.42
N SER A 345 -14.05 10.55 8.37
CA SER A 345 -15.45 10.89 8.53
C SER A 345 -15.64 12.16 9.37
N GLN A 346 -14.92 12.28 10.49
CA GLN A 346 -15.10 13.37 11.45
C GLN A 346 -14.50 14.71 11.03
N ILE A 347 -13.59 14.76 10.03
CA ILE A 347 -13.04 16.03 9.54
C ILE A 347 -14.12 17.01 9.10
N PHE A 348 -15.27 16.55 8.60
CA PHE A 348 -16.38 17.42 8.20
C PHE A 348 -17.02 18.16 9.37
N GLU A 349 -16.88 17.64 10.59
CA GLU A 349 -17.34 18.31 11.80
C GLU A 349 -16.48 19.54 12.16
N LEU A 350 -15.22 19.59 11.69
CA LEU A 350 -14.34 20.75 11.82
C LEU A 350 -14.65 21.80 10.76
N MET A 351 -14.98 21.37 9.54
CA MET A 351 -15.08 22.20 8.35
C MET A 351 -16.51 22.73 8.10
N GLY A 352 -17.52 22.03 8.59
CA GLY A 352 -18.94 22.35 8.38
C GLY A 352 -19.47 21.95 6.99
N ALA A 353 -20.75 22.18 6.76
CA ALA A 353 -21.50 21.70 5.60
C ALA A 353 -20.93 22.15 4.24
N ARG A 354 -20.34 23.34 4.14
CA ARG A 354 -19.76 23.85 2.88
C ARG A 354 -18.64 22.98 2.35
N ALA A 355 -17.89 22.32 3.23
CA ALA A 355 -16.79 21.41 2.86
C ALA A 355 -17.28 20.14 2.15
N THR A 356 -18.57 19.79 2.21
CA THR A 356 -19.15 18.66 1.49
C THR A 356 -19.35 18.92 0.00
N THR A 357 -19.09 20.16 -0.47
CA THR A 357 -19.19 20.52 -1.89
C THR A 357 -18.17 19.73 -2.71
N ALA A 358 -18.62 19.10 -3.80
CA ALA A 358 -17.82 18.22 -4.66
C ALA A 358 -16.51 18.86 -5.20
N ARG A 359 -16.44 20.20 -5.26
CA ARG A 359 -15.23 20.92 -5.72
C ARG A 359 -14.00 20.69 -4.85
N TYR A 360 -14.20 20.44 -3.56
CA TYR A 360 -13.09 20.19 -2.61
C TYR A 360 -12.59 18.75 -2.64
N GLY A 361 -13.47 17.78 -2.91
CA GLY A 361 -13.13 16.37 -2.97
C GLY A 361 -12.62 15.79 -1.64
N PHE A 362 -12.98 16.35 -0.49
CA PHE A 362 -12.56 15.85 0.83
C PHE A 362 -13.08 14.44 1.12
N ASP A 363 -14.21 14.06 0.52
CA ASP A 363 -14.79 12.72 0.62
C ASP A 363 -13.86 11.62 0.06
N ARG A 364 -12.89 11.97 -0.81
CA ARG A 364 -11.90 11.03 -1.35
C ARG A 364 -11.14 10.30 -0.25
N TYR A 365 -10.82 10.98 0.84
CA TYR A 365 -10.08 10.39 1.97
C TYR A 365 -10.84 9.22 2.59
N TRP A 366 -12.14 9.43 2.92
CA TRP A 366 -12.97 8.37 3.48
C TRP A 366 -13.22 7.24 2.46
N ARG A 367 -13.54 7.57 1.20
CA ARG A 367 -13.78 6.58 0.14
C ARG A 367 -12.56 5.69 -0.08
N ASN A 368 -11.37 6.27 -0.11
CA ASN A 368 -10.11 5.55 -0.28
C ASN A 368 -9.82 4.59 0.89
N VAL A 369 -9.99 5.05 2.12
CA VAL A 369 -9.83 4.18 3.31
C VAL A 369 -10.89 3.08 3.31
N ARG A 370 -12.15 3.43 3.03
CA ARG A 370 -13.25 2.46 3.08
C ARG A 370 -13.06 1.31 2.10
N VAL A 371 -12.63 1.58 0.88
CA VAL A 371 -12.35 0.55 -0.12
C VAL A 371 -11.25 -0.41 0.37
N HIS A 372 -10.13 0.13 0.85
CA HIS A 372 -9.01 -0.68 1.31
C HIS A 372 -9.32 -1.49 2.58
N THR A 373 -10.12 -0.96 3.51
CA THR A 373 -10.49 -1.70 4.74
C THR A 373 -11.38 -2.91 4.48
N LEU A 374 -11.89 -3.07 3.25
CA LEU A 374 -12.63 -4.25 2.79
C LEU A 374 -11.75 -5.29 2.09
N HIS A 375 -10.44 -5.05 1.99
CA HIS A 375 -9.49 -6.01 1.40
C HIS A 375 -9.54 -7.37 2.12
N ASP A 376 -9.55 -7.36 3.45
CA ASP A 376 -9.86 -8.50 4.31
C ASP A 376 -10.52 -8.01 5.62
N PRO A 377 -11.49 -8.76 6.17
CA PRO A 377 -12.24 -8.31 7.34
C PRO A 377 -11.36 -8.15 8.58
N LEU A 378 -11.36 -6.96 9.19
CA LEU A 378 -10.59 -6.64 10.41
C LEU A 378 -10.99 -7.48 11.62
N ASP A 379 -12.24 -7.97 11.65
CA ASP A 379 -12.74 -8.79 12.75
C ASP A 379 -11.97 -10.10 12.89
N TYR A 380 -11.56 -10.69 11.77
CA TYR A 380 -10.73 -11.90 11.79
C TYR A 380 -9.33 -11.61 12.36
N ARG A 381 -8.76 -10.42 12.12
CA ARG A 381 -7.49 -10.01 12.72
C ARG A 381 -7.61 -9.86 14.23
N SER A 382 -8.67 -9.20 14.68
CA SER A 382 -8.97 -9.06 16.11
C SER A 382 -9.19 -10.42 16.77
N LYS A 383 -9.90 -11.34 16.12
CA LYS A 383 -10.08 -12.72 16.57
C LYS A 383 -8.76 -13.48 16.70
N GLU A 384 -7.88 -13.38 15.69
CA GLU A 384 -6.56 -14.03 15.69
C GLU A 384 -5.68 -13.53 16.84
N MET A 385 -5.64 -12.20 17.06
CA MET A 385 -4.93 -11.62 18.21
C MET A 385 -5.48 -12.12 19.55
N GLY A 386 -6.81 -12.15 19.69
CA GLY A 386 -7.45 -12.67 20.90
C GLY A 386 -7.13 -14.15 21.14
N ARG A 387 -7.13 -14.98 20.09
CA ARG A 387 -6.74 -16.38 20.19
C ARG A 387 -5.29 -16.52 20.63
N TRP A 388 -4.38 -15.79 19.99
CA TRP A 388 -2.96 -15.82 20.33
C TRP A 388 -2.70 -15.43 21.79
N LEU A 389 -3.38 -14.42 22.31
CA LEU A 389 -3.28 -14.03 23.74
C LEU A 389 -3.74 -15.13 24.71
N PHE A 390 -4.69 -15.98 24.30
CA PHE A 390 -5.15 -17.09 25.13
C PHE A 390 -4.32 -18.37 25.00
N THR A 391 -3.76 -18.62 23.81
CA THR A 391 -3.17 -19.93 23.47
C THR A 391 -1.67 -19.88 23.20
N ALA A 392 -1.09 -18.68 23.02
CA ALA A 392 0.27 -18.46 22.52
C ALA A 392 0.54 -19.10 21.13
N GLU A 393 -0.50 -19.56 20.43
CA GLU A 393 -0.37 -20.12 19.07
C GLU A 393 -0.45 -19.00 18.04
N PRO A 394 0.61 -18.77 17.23
CA PRO A 394 0.57 -17.77 16.16
C PRO A 394 -0.45 -18.15 15.09
N PRO A 395 -1.01 -17.17 14.36
CA PRO A 395 -1.90 -17.47 13.24
C PRO A 395 -1.13 -18.14 12.11
N ASN A 396 -1.90 -18.83 11.25
CA ASN A 396 -1.35 -19.44 10.05
C ASN A 396 -0.83 -18.36 9.08
N PRO A 397 0.47 -18.33 8.74
CA PRO A 397 1.07 -17.30 7.91
C PRO A 397 0.77 -17.42 6.41
N TYR A 398 0.17 -18.53 5.97
CA TYR A 398 -0.02 -18.85 4.55
C TYR A 398 -1.30 -18.25 3.94
N GLY A 399 -2.11 -17.58 4.71
CA GLY A 399 -3.29 -16.86 4.24
C GLY A 399 -3.03 -15.36 4.08
N TYR A 400 -3.96 -14.59 4.60
CA TYR A 400 -3.83 -13.14 4.79
C TYR A 400 -3.26 -12.79 6.19
N GLY A 401 -2.65 -13.77 6.85
CA GLY A 401 -2.09 -13.67 8.18
C GLY A 401 -0.73 -12.99 8.26
#